data_2ac999f8ce1d80f0a914196dd3e8ac25
#
_entry.id   2ac999f8ce1d80f0a914196dd3e8ac25
#
_cell.length_a   1.000
_cell.length_b   1.000
_cell.length_c   1.000
_cell.angle_alpha   90.00
_cell.angle_beta   90.00
_cell.angle_gamma   90.00
#
_symmetry.space_group_name_H-M   'P 1'
#
loop_
_entity.id
_entity.type
_entity.pdbx_description
1 polymer ?
#
loop_
_entity_poly.entity_id
_entity_poly.type
_entity_poly.pdbx_seq_one_letter_code
_entity_poly.pdbx_strand_id
1 'polypeptide(L)'
;MKHDENCEICKNNIPFDIPDEIINATIDNNLIIFAGSGISTESKSVNPLSFYEDIALELNQDPREIKLTFSELMSKYCEKPNGKKELLRKIKDRFDYIKSFQYSYDMATRFHNELAPIYLIKEIFTTNWDDFFEIECGAIPFVTSDDLAFWDIPKRRVFKIHGSINNIGSIVATKEDYEKCYKRLKSQFIGNYLKVSLSTKLVVFIGYSFQDADFKRLYSILKEELGELMPHSYIVTLDKNINKNIDSRLITPIITDGTYFIHTLKNILIEEKVLMDDSIDLYAELMLEVIENIHYKVMSELKISEYPNVLYTYAYQDGVLDALHRFIKLKCTGDYYNRNNYSGWLNVYYEARKEKVRSKKYQDVAYIDGYTNGLGIFLVDNIEELKYFPWYYIYGSKKDIKDFKEYKSIIKSKKIFHKGAYNNEVKLISKMKIDEGDYIYQHTPYLY
;
A
#
# COMPACT_ATOMS: atom_id res chain seq x y z
N MET A 1 13.52 15.01 -6.92
CA MET A 1 14.60 15.90 -6.40
C MET A 1 15.93 15.39 -6.93
N LYS A 2 16.81 16.26 -7.45
CA LYS A 2 18.18 15.84 -7.76
C LYS A 2 18.93 15.70 -6.45
N HIS A 3 19.35 14.49 -6.13
CA HIS A 3 20.18 14.21 -4.98
C HIS A 3 21.64 14.63 -5.29
N ASP A 4 22.30 15.26 -4.33
CA ASP A 4 23.71 15.62 -4.46
C ASP A 4 24.62 14.47 -3.96
N GLU A 5 25.92 14.60 -4.17
CA GLU A 5 26.93 13.60 -3.76
C GLU A 5 26.97 13.37 -2.24
N ASN A 6 26.37 14.27 -1.44
CA ASN A 6 26.32 14.19 0.02
C ASN A 6 25.01 13.60 0.55
N CYS A 7 24.04 13.29 -0.32
CA CYS A 7 22.78 12.70 0.08
C CYS A 7 23.02 11.36 0.81
N GLU A 8 22.60 11.27 2.07
CA GLU A 8 22.77 10.03 2.85
C GLU A 8 22.06 8.83 2.25
N ILE A 9 20.93 9.07 1.55
CA ILE A 9 20.18 8.01 0.85
C ILE A 9 21.06 7.45 -0.28
N CYS A 10 21.59 8.32 -1.15
CA CYS A 10 22.42 7.88 -2.29
C CYS A 10 23.70 7.16 -1.87
N LYS A 11 24.31 7.58 -0.75
CA LYS A 11 25.49 6.91 -0.17
C LYS A 11 25.20 5.49 0.28
N ASN A 12 23.97 5.22 0.69
CA ASN A 12 23.53 3.93 1.20
C ASN A 12 23.02 3.00 0.09
N ASN A 13 22.78 3.53 -1.12
CA ASN A 13 22.40 2.75 -2.30
C ASN A 13 23.64 2.06 -2.89
N ILE A 14 24.18 1.10 -2.16
CA ILE A 14 25.34 0.33 -2.57
C ILE A 14 24.92 -0.69 -3.64
N PRO A 15 25.51 -0.69 -4.85
CA PRO A 15 25.18 -1.66 -5.89
C PRO A 15 25.41 -3.11 -5.39
N PHE A 16 24.49 -3.99 -5.76
CA PHE A 16 24.53 -5.41 -5.41
C PHE A 16 23.76 -6.21 -6.47
N ASP A 17 23.98 -7.52 -6.49
CA ASP A 17 23.22 -8.45 -7.31
C ASP A 17 22.17 -9.16 -6.44
N ILE A 18 20.91 -9.22 -6.91
CA ILE A 18 19.87 -10.01 -6.23
C ILE A 18 20.06 -11.48 -6.61
N PRO A 19 20.19 -12.39 -5.62
CA PRO A 19 20.21 -13.81 -5.88
C PRO A 19 18.94 -14.31 -6.57
N ASP A 20 19.07 -15.17 -7.59
CA ASP A 20 17.94 -15.76 -8.32
C ASP A 20 16.95 -16.47 -7.39
N GLU A 21 17.45 -17.03 -6.29
CA GLU A 21 16.62 -17.65 -5.25
C GLU A 21 15.58 -16.69 -4.66
N ILE A 22 15.94 -15.42 -4.44
CA ILE A 22 15.03 -14.38 -3.93
C ILE A 22 13.98 -14.04 -4.99
N ILE A 23 14.40 -13.89 -6.25
CA ILE A 23 13.49 -13.58 -7.36
C ILE A 23 12.46 -14.70 -7.52
N ASN A 24 12.93 -15.94 -7.60
CA ASN A 24 12.08 -17.12 -7.76
C ASN A 24 11.13 -17.29 -6.56
N ALA A 25 11.64 -17.16 -5.33
CA ALA A 25 10.81 -17.24 -4.13
C ALA A 25 9.74 -16.14 -4.09
N THR A 26 10.03 -14.94 -4.64
CA THR A 26 9.03 -13.87 -4.76
C THR A 26 7.95 -14.26 -5.75
N ILE A 27 8.31 -14.74 -6.93
CA ILE A 27 7.36 -15.15 -7.99
C ILE A 27 6.45 -16.28 -7.49
N ASP A 28 7.01 -17.23 -6.74
CA ASP A 28 6.31 -18.38 -6.18
C ASP A 28 5.48 -18.05 -4.92
N ASN A 29 5.40 -16.78 -4.50
CA ASN A 29 4.78 -16.32 -3.25
C ASN A 29 5.38 -17.02 -2.00
N ASN A 30 6.64 -17.37 -2.06
CA ASN A 30 7.38 -18.10 -1.02
C ASN A 30 8.44 -17.25 -0.33
N LEU A 31 8.43 -15.92 -0.55
CA LEU A 31 9.29 -14.96 0.13
C LEU A 31 8.58 -14.34 1.33
N ILE A 32 9.29 -14.28 2.47
CA ILE A 32 8.90 -13.53 3.66
C ILE A 32 9.86 -12.37 3.87
N ILE A 33 9.32 -11.20 4.13
CA ILE A 33 10.08 -10.07 4.67
C ILE A 33 9.97 -10.09 6.19
N PHE A 34 11.12 -10.09 6.86
CA PHE A 34 11.20 -9.87 8.30
C PHE A 34 11.79 -8.48 8.55
N ALA A 35 10.95 -7.53 8.92
CA ALA A 35 11.26 -6.11 8.95
C ALA A 35 11.54 -5.59 10.36
N GLY A 36 12.66 -4.88 10.54
CA GLY A 36 13.02 -4.14 11.75
C GLY A 36 12.87 -2.63 11.59
N SER A 37 13.05 -1.89 12.68
CA SER A 37 12.81 -0.43 12.74
C SER A 37 13.75 0.43 11.88
N GLY A 38 14.86 -0.14 11.43
CA GLY A 38 15.81 0.57 10.52
C GLY A 38 15.24 0.88 9.14
N ILE A 39 14.13 0.26 8.73
CA ILE A 39 13.45 0.59 7.46
C ILE A 39 12.57 1.85 7.58
N SER A 40 12.27 2.32 8.79
CA SER A 40 11.30 3.39 9.05
C SER A 40 11.80 4.37 10.12
N THR A 41 11.26 4.28 11.32
CA THR A 41 11.35 5.30 12.37
C THR A 41 12.72 5.45 13.03
N GLU A 42 13.54 4.41 12.98
CA GLU A 42 14.91 4.42 13.52
C GLU A 42 15.97 4.70 12.43
N SER A 43 15.54 5.01 11.21
CA SER A 43 16.43 5.55 10.18
C SER A 43 16.88 6.95 10.56
N LYS A 44 18.18 7.25 10.46
CA LYS A 44 18.75 8.59 10.74
C LYS A 44 18.23 9.67 9.78
N SER A 45 17.70 9.27 8.62
CA SER A 45 17.04 10.19 7.70
C SER A 45 15.66 10.66 8.17
N VAL A 46 15.04 9.92 9.10
CA VAL A 46 13.74 10.26 9.70
C VAL A 46 13.91 11.00 11.03
N ASN A 47 14.72 10.44 11.91
CA ASN A 47 15.00 11.01 13.22
C ASN A 47 16.52 11.07 13.47
N PRO A 48 17.04 12.23 13.89
CA PRO A 48 18.47 12.38 14.19
C PRO A 48 18.91 11.53 15.38
N LEU A 49 18.00 11.30 16.33
CA LEU A 49 18.20 10.45 17.50
C LEU A 49 17.26 9.24 17.46
N SER A 50 17.78 8.06 17.73
CA SER A 50 16.97 6.88 17.98
C SER A 50 16.10 7.04 19.22
N PHE A 51 15.04 6.26 19.34
CA PHE A 51 14.21 6.27 20.55
C PHE A 51 15.01 5.86 21.80
N TYR A 52 15.98 4.97 21.63
CA TYR A 52 16.93 4.60 22.68
C TYR A 52 17.75 5.79 23.17
N GLU A 53 18.32 6.58 22.25
CA GLU A 53 19.12 7.75 22.56
C GLU A 53 18.27 8.83 23.27
N ASP A 54 17.05 9.07 22.81
CA ASP A 54 16.11 10.00 23.46
C ASP A 54 15.87 9.65 24.93
N ILE A 55 15.56 8.38 25.20
CA ILE A 55 15.29 7.90 26.56
C ILE A 55 16.56 7.94 27.44
N ALA A 56 17.73 7.64 26.88
CA ALA A 56 19.00 7.72 27.59
C ALA A 56 19.30 9.16 28.05
N LEU A 57 19.12 10.13 27.16
CA LEU A 57 19.32 11.55 27.45
C LEU A 57 18.37 12.06 28.55
N GLU A 58 17.10 11.63 28.51
CA GLU A 58 16.14 11.99 29.57
C GLU A 58 16.49 11.39 30.94
N LEU A 59 17.18 10.29 30.97
CA LEU A 59 17.71 9.70 32.18
C LEU A 59 19.06 10.29 32.57
N ASN A 60 19.50 11.39 31.93
CA ASN A 60 20.80 12.03 32.10
C ASN A 60 21.97 11.04 31.90
N GLN A 61 21.87 10.14 30.96
CA GLN A 61 22.91 9.18 30.61
C GLN A 61 23.42 9.47 29.20
N ASP A 62 24.74 9.38 28.99
CA ASP A 62 25.32 9.49 27.66
C ASP A 62 25.00 8.21 26.87
N PRO A 63 24.27 8.30 25.74
CA PRO A 63 23.92 7.13 24.92
C PRO A 63 25.13 6.31 24.44
N ARG A 64 26.32 6.92 24.37
CA ARG A 64 27.57 6.27 23.91
C ARG A 64 28.26 5.47 25.01
N GLU A 65 28.03 5.81 26.28
CA GLU A 65 28.67 5.17 27.42
C GLU A 65 27.78 4.12 28.11
N ILE A 66 26.47 4.23 27.89
CA ILE A 66 25.50 3.31 28.49
C ILE A 66 25.60 1.89 27.88
N LYS A 67 25.69 0.89 28.75
CA LYS A 67 25.78 -0.54 28.37
C LYS A 67 24.46 -1.30 28.52
N LEU A 68 23.35 -0.60 28.76
CA LEU A 68 22.04 -1.22 28.90
C LEU A 68 21.47 -1.60 27.51
N THR A 69 20.86 -2.76 27.43
CA THR A 69 20.03 -3.11 26.26
C THR A 69 18.81 -2.20 26.18
N PHE A 70 18.11 -2.21 25.01
CA PHE A 70 16.88 -1.44 24.83
C PHE A 70 15.86 -1.75 25.94
N SER A 71 15.57 -3.01 26.17
CA SER A 71 14.58 -3.43 27.18
C SER A 71 14.98 -3.07 28.61
N GLU A 72 16.29 -3.08 28.91
CA GLU A 72 16.82 -2.64 30.22
C GLU A 72 16.66 -1.15 30.43
N LEU A 73 16.98 -0.35 29.41
CA LEU A 73 16.82 1.11 29.48
C LEU A 73 15.35 1.50 29.63
N MET A 74 14.45 0.89 28.86
CA MET A 74 13.02 1.12 28.98
C MET A 74 12.48 0.71 30.36
N SER A 75 12.96 -0.40 30.92
CA SER A 75 12.60 -0.82 32.28
C SER A 75 13.04 0.20 33.32
N LYS A 76 14.29 0.69 33.22
CA LYS A 76 14.83 1.73 34.09
C LYS A 76 14.02 3.03 34.00
N TYR A 77 13.62 3.40 32.79
CA TYR A 77 12.73 4.57 32.59
C TYR A 77 11.38 4.39 33.31
N CYS A 78 10.85 3.17 33.35
CA CYS A 78 9.59 2.85 34.01
C CYS A 78 9.64 2.82 35.54
N GLU A 79 10.83 2.82 36.17
CA GLU A 79 10.96 2.85 37.64
C GLU A 79 10.44 4.15 38.28
N LYS A 80 10.37 5.24 37.52
CA LYS A 80 9.81 6.51 37.99
C LYS A 80 8.27 6.44 38.10
N PRO A 81 7.64 7.28 38.95
CA PRO A 81 6.19 7.34 39.06
C PRO A 81 5.53 7.54 37.69
N ASN A 82 4.51 6.74 37.39
CA ASN A 82 3.84 6.71 36.07
C ASN A 82 4.75 6.41 34.86
N GLY A 83 5.96 5.91 35.06
CA GLY A 83 6.96 5.74 34.01
C GLY A 83 6.47 4.91 32.81
N LYS A 84 5.75 3.80 33.04
CA LYS A 84 5.18 3.00 31.93
C LYS A 84 4.17 3.80 31.11
N LYS A 85 3.30 4.58 31.73
CA LYS A 85 2.33 5.43 31.02
C LYS A 85 3.01 6.52 30.21
N GLU A 86 4.06 7.11 30.77
CA GLU A 86 4.85 8.14 30.06
C GLU A 86 5.62 7.55 28.89
N LEU A 87 6.23 6.37 29.06
CA LEU A 87 6.92 5.66 27.98
C LEU A 87 5.99 5.42 26.80
N LEU A 88 4.79 4.86 27.06
CA LEU A 88 3.81 4.60 26.02
C LEU A 88 3.33 5.88 25.33
N ARG A 89 3.17 6.97 26.08
CA ARG A 89 2.84 8.29 25.52
C ARG A 89 3.94 8.79 24.60
N LYS A 90 5.21 8.70 25.02
CA LYS A 90 6.34 9.11 24.18
C LYS A 90 6.44 8.29 22.88
N ILE A 91 6.21 6.98 22.95
CA ILE A 91 6.15 6.15 21.76
C ILE A 91 5.07 6.69 20.81
N LYS A 92 3.87 6.97 21.33
CA LYS A 92 2.78 7.53 20.53
C LYS A 92 3.13 8.90 19.96
N ASP A 93 3.63 9.80 20.78
CA ASP A 93 3.98 11.17 20.36
C ASP A 93 5.05 11.18 19.25
N ARG A 94 6.02 10.22 19.27
CA ARG A 94 7.02 10.07 18.23
C ARG A 94 6.38 9.69 16.88
N PHE A 95 5.42 8.78 16.86
CA PHE A 95 4.71 8.42 15.63
C PHE A 95 3.76 9.52 15.16
N ASP A 96 3.06 10.16 16.06
CA ASP A 96 2.19 11.30 15.74
C ASP A 96 3.00 12.46 15.13
N TYR A 97 4.21 12.71 15.65
CA TYR A 97 5.14 13.69 15.08
C TYR A 97 5.53 13.34 13.66
N ILE A 98 5.97 12.10 13.39
CA ILE A 98 6.35 11.66 12.05
C ILE A 98 5.17 11.83 11.08
N LYS A 99 3.96 11.42 11.47
CA LYS A 99 2.75 11.52 10.64
C LYS A 99 2.29 12.96 10.40
N SER A 100 2.67 13.90 11.27
CA SER A 100 2.26 15.31 11.16
C SER A 100 3.08 16.12 10.16
N PHE A 101 4.23 15.60 9.73
CA PHE A 101 5.11 16.28 8.80
C PHE A 101 5.33 15.43 7.55
N GLN A 102 4.84 15.90 6.41
CA GLN A 102 4.89 15.17 5.14
C GLN A 102 6.30 14.66 4.82
N TYR A 103 7.32 15.52 4.92
CA TYR A 103 8.70 15.11 4.68
C TYR A 103 9.15 13.94 5.55
N SER A 104 8.87 13.99 6.86
CA SER A 104 9.24 12.93 7.80
C SER A 104 8.46 11.65 7.52
N TYR A 105 7.19 11.79 7.16
CA TYR A 105 6.33 10.67 6.78
C TYR A 105 6.83 9.98 5.51
N ASP A 106 7.10 10.74 4.45
CA ASP A 106 7.62 10.22 3.19
C ASP A 106 8.96 9.49 3.39
N MET A 107 9.83 10.04 4.23
CA MET A 107 11.09 9.41 4.58
C MET A 107 10.91 8.11 5.36
N ALA A 108 9.95 8.04 6.29
CA ALA A 108 9.67 6.87 7.12
C ALA A 108 8.96 5.76 6.32
N THR A 109 8.23 6.10 5.26
CA THR A 109 7.42 5.17 4.48
C THR A 109 8.04 4.75 3.15
N ARG A 110 9.23 5.27 2.79
CA ARG A 110 9.91 4.95 1.52
C ARG A 110 10.00 3.46 1.22
N PHE A 111 10.41 2.66 2.19
CA PHE A 111 10.48 1.21 2.05
C PHE A 111 9.10 0.60 1.75
N HIS A 112 8.07 1.07 2.46
CA HIS A 112 6.71 0.57 2.35
C HIS A 112 6.13 0.88 0.97
N ASN A 113 6.39 2.09 0.45
CA ASN A 113 5.94 2.52 -0.87
C ASN A 113 6.57 1.70 -2.00
N GLU A 114 7.88 1.37 -1.88
CA GLU A 114 8.54 0.48 -2.84
C GLU A 114 8.04 -0.97 -2.75
N LEU A 115 7.64 -1.43 -1.56
CA LEU A 115 7.11 -2.77 -1.34
C LEU A 115 5.65 -2.91 -1.79
N ALA A 116 4.87 -1.85 -1.70
CA ALA A 116 3.42 -1.88 -1.95
C ALA A 116 3.03 -2.53 -3.30
N PRO A 117 3.66 -2.19 -4.44
CA PRO A 117 3.36 -2.80 -5.73
C PRO A 117 3.64 -4.30 -5.81
N ILE A 118 4.56 -4.83 -5.02
CA ILE A 118 4.95 -6.24 -5.06
C ILE A 118 3.88 -7.09 -4.36
N TYR A 119 2.75 -7.28 -5.02
CA TYR A 119 1.59 -8.03 -4.49
C TYR A 119 1.90 -9.50 -4.16
N LEU A 120 3.00 -10.04 -4.66
CA LEU A 120 3.47 -11.40 -4.46
C LEU A 120 4.01 -11.63 -3.04
N ILE A 121 4.54 -10.60 -2.38
CA ILE A 121 4.97 -10.68 -0.98
C ILE A 121 3.74 -10.55 -0.09
N LYS A 122 3.20 -11.69 0.32
CA LYS A 122 1.93 -11.80 1.06
C LYS A 122 2.11 -11.73 2.58
N GLU A 123 3.29 -12.03 3.09
CA GLU A 123 3.53 -12.17 4.52
C GLU A 123 4.74 -11.36 4.95
N ILE A 124 4.53 -10.55 5.97
CA ILE A 124 5.54 -9.71 6.59
C ILE A 124 5.54 -10.01 8.08
N PHE A 125 6.70 -10.25 8.66
CA PHE A 125 6.89 -10.24 10.10
C PHE A 125 7.63 -8.99 10.50
N THR A 126 7.26 -8.38 11.61
CA THR A 126 7.92 -7.17 12.09
C THR A 126 7.93 -7.06 13.60
N THR A 127 8.99 -6.44 14.10
CA THR A 127 9.07 -5.96 15.49
C THR A 127 8.68 -4.48 15.61
N ASN A 128 8.39 -3.81 14.50
CA ASN A 128 8.01 -2.41 14.48
C ASN A 128 6.63 -2.18 15.09
N TRP A 129 6.47 -1.10 15.81
CA TRP A 129 5.19 -0.71 16.40
C TRP A 129 4.33 0.14 15.46
N ASP A 130 4.96 0.82 14.46
CA ASP A 130 4.26 1.67 13.50
C ASP A 130 3.19 0.91 12.70
N ASP A 131 2.26 1.62 12.08
CA ASP A 131 1.20 1.08 11.25
C ASP A 131 1.43 1.35 9.75
N PHE A 132 2.69 1.52 9.36
CA PHE A 132 3.01 1.89 7.97
C PHE A 132 2.75 0.75 6.98
N PHE A 133 2.93 -0.51 7.37
CA PHE A 133 2.55 -1.63 6.50
C PHE A 133 1.03 -1.71 6.27
N GLU A 134 0.25 -1.35 7.27
CA GLU A 134 -1.20 -1.29 7.18
C GLU A 134 -1.64 -0.17 6.24
N ILE A 135 -1.06 1.02 6.37
CA ILE A 135 -1.43 2.22 5.60
C ILE A 135 -0.88 2.14 4.17
N GLU A 136 0.44 1.93 4.02
CA GLU A 136 1.16 2.04 2.75
C GLU A 136 1.18 0.74 1.94
N CYS A 137 0.92 -0.41 2.56
CA CYS A 137 0.91 -1.70 1.88
C CYS A 137 -0.44 -2.41 1.94
N GLY A 138 -1.47 -1.80 2.53
CA GLY A 138 -2.80 -2.38 2.68
C GLY A 138 -2.80 -3.70 3.46
N ALA A 139 -1.80 -3.92 4.33
CA ALA A 139 -1.64 -5.16 5.07
C ALA A 139 -2.61 -5.26 6.24
N ILE A 140 -3.11 -6.47 6.50
CA ILE A 140 -3.93 -6.76 7.69
C ILE A 140 -3.00 -7.10 8.86
N PRO A 141 -3.06 -6.36 9.98
CA PRO A 141 -2.22 -6.62 11.13
C PRO A 141 -2.70 -7.83 11.94
N PHE A 142 -1.74 -8.69 12.33
CA PHE A 142 -1.92 -9.78 13.27
C PHE A 142 -1.06 -9.50 14.50
N VAL A 143 -1.70 -9.06 15.57
CA VAL A 143 -1.07 -8.66 16.85
C VAL A 143 -1.39 -9.65 17.97
N THR A 144 -2.62 -10.16 17.96
CA THR A 144 -3.16 -11.10 18.95
C THR A 144 -3.79 -12.32 18.26
N SER A 145 -4.15 -13.33 19.03
CA SER A 145 -4.85 -14.51 18.47
C SER A 145 -6.26 -14.19 17.97
N ASP A 146 -6.88 -13.11 18.44
CA ASP A 146 -8.24 -12.70 18.02
C ASP A 146 -8.24 -12.21 16.57
N ASP A 147 -7.10 -11.71 16.08
CA ASP A 147 -6.96 -11.25 14.71
C ASP A 147 -7.06 -12.39 13.68
N LEU A 148 -7.07 -13.66 14.14
CA LEU A 148 -7.35 -14.84 13.31
C LEU A 148 -8.74 -14.78 12.66
N ALA A 149 -9.67 -14.00 13.19
CA ALA A 149 -10.95 -13.71 12.55
C ALA A 149 -10.81 -13.13 11.13
N PHE A 150 -9.64 -12.56 10.80
CA PHE A 150 -9.33 -11.96 9.48
C PHE A 150 -8.47 -12.87 8.60
N TRP A 151 -8.27 -14.14 9.01
CA TRP A 151 -7.36 -15.06 8.32
C TRP A 151 -7.77 -15.33 6.86
N ASP A 152 -9.06 -15.40 6.59
CA ASP A 152 -9.63 -15.75 5.28
C ASP A 152 -9.54 -14.59 4.27
N ILE A 153 -9.22 -13.37 4.72
CA ILE A 153 -9.15 -12.22 3.84
C ILE A 153 -7.90 -12.35 2.94
N PRO A 154 -8.06 -12.39 1.60
CA PRO A 154 -6.96 -12.64 0.67
C PRO A 154 -6.11 -11.38 0.44
N LYS A 155 -5.60 -10.78 1.52
CA LYS A 155 -4.73 -9.60 1.50
C LYS A 155 -3.37 -9.92 2.11
N ARG A 156 -2.42 -9.00 1.92
CA ARG A 156 -1.13 -9.01 2.60
C ARG A 156 -1.35 -9.02 4.11
N ARG A 157 -0.55 -9.79 4.84
CA ARG A 157 -0.60 -9.90 6.30
C ARG A 157 0.68 -9.36 6.90
N VAL A 158 0.55 -8.63 8.00
CA VAL A 158 1.70 -8.20 8.80
C VAL A 158 1.57 -8.73 10.22
N PHE A 159 2.52 -9.60 10.62
CA PHE A 159 2.57 -10.20 11.96
C PHE A 159 3.45 -9.32 12.85
N LYS A 160 2.84 -8.63 13.81
CA LYS A 160 3.48 -7.64 14.68
C LYS A 160 3.89 -8.28 16.00
N ILE A 161 5.13 -8.78 16.05
CA ILE A 161 5.64 -9.57 17.17
C ILE A 161 5.71 -8.75 18.46
N HIS A 162 6.12 -7.49 18.37
CA HIS A 162 6.26 -6.58 19.52
C HIS A 162 5.05 -5.65 19.72
N GLY A 163 3.91 -5.99 19.13
CA GLY A 163 2.70 -5.18 19.28
C GLY A 163 2.56 -4.06 18.27
N SER A 164 1.55 -3.21 18.44
CA SER A 164 1.18 -2.14 17.52
C SER A 164 0.83 -0.86 18.24
N ILE A 165 1.14 0.28 17.61
CA ILE A 165 0.72 1.60 18.08
C ILE A 165 -0.81 1.76 18.09
N ASN A 166 -1.52 1.01 17.25
CA ASN A 166 -2.98 0.98 17.21
C ASN A 166 -3.58 0.11 18.34
N ASN A 167 -2.74 -0.68 19.03
CA ASN A 167 -3.09 -1.42 20.23
C ASN A 167 -1.99 -1.20 21.29
N ILE A 168 -2.01 -0.04 21.94
CA ILE A 168 -0.95 0.42 22.85
C ILE A 168 -0.67 -0.59 23.98
N GLY A 169 -1.69 -1.33 24.43
CA GLY A 169 -1.54 -2.38 25.44
C GLY A 169 -0.70 -3.58 24.99
N SER A 170 -0.50 -3.76 23.69
CA SER A 170 0.30 -4.84 23.12
C SER A 170 1.79 -4.52 22.99
N ILE A 171 2.20 -3.27 23.18
CA ILE A 171 3.58 -2.80 22.95
C ILE A 171 4.55 -3.52 23.89
N VAL A 172 5.59 -4.10 23.29
CA VAL A 172 6.69 -4.78 23.97
C VAL A 172 7.90 -3.84 24.02
N ALA A 173 8.21 -3.30 25.20
CA ALA A 173 9.29 -2.35 25.37
C ALA A 173 10.19 -2.66 26.59
N THR A 174 9.63 -3.11 27.74
CA THR A 174 10.37 -3.42 28.96
C THR A 174 10.80 -4.89 29.02
N LYS A 175 11.77 -5.23 29.91
CA LYS A 175 12.18 -6.63 30.14
C LYS A 175 10.98 -7.55 30.39
N GLU A 176 10.04 -7.13 31.21
CA GLU A 176 8.85 -7.89 31.54
C GLU A 176 7.98 -8.13 30.29
N ASP A 177 7.82 -7.08 29.45
CA ASP A 177 7.07 -7.22 28.18
C ASP A 177 7.75 -8.23 27.25
N TYR A 178 9.08 -8.19 27.12
CA TYR A 178 9.86 -9.13 26.32
C TYR A 178 9.74 -10.56 26.81
N GLU A 179 9.81 -10.79 28.12
CA GLU A 179 9.63 -12.13 28.69
C GLU A 179 8.24 -12.70 28.39
N LYS A 180 7.20 -11.86 28.50
CA LYS A 180 5.83 -12.24 28.14
C LYS A 180 5.72 -12.53 26.65
N CYS A 181 6.34 -11.70 25.81
CA CYS A 181 6.39 -11.89 24.37
C CYS A 181 7.03 -13.22 23.98
N TYR A 182 8.21 -13.54 24.52
CA TYR A 182 8.90 -14.80 24.24
C TYR A 182 8.13 -16.04 24.70
N LYS A 183 7.44 -15.97 25.84
CA LYS A 183 6.51 -17.04 26.26
C LYS A 183 5.40 -17.24 25.25
N ARG A 184 4.81 -16.15 24.72
CA ARG A 184 3.78 -16.22 23.67
C ARG A 184 4.31 -16.84 22.38
N LEU A 185 5.50 -16.45 21.93
CA LEU A 185 6.12 -16.98 20.72
C LEU A 185 6.41 -18.49 20.81
N LYS A 186 6.65 -19.02 22.02
CA LYS A 186 6.85 -20.47 22.21
C LYS A 186 5.57 -21.30 22.08
N SER A 187 4.41 -20.76 22.46
CA SER A 187 3.20 -21.57 22.66
C SER A 187 1.93 -21.07 21.96
N GLN A 188 1.91 -19.82 21.45
CA GLN A 188 0.72 -19.26 20.83
C GLN A 188 0.80 -19.27 19.30
N PHE A 189 -0.35 -18.99 18.66
CA PHE A 189 -0.52 -19.10 17.21
C PHE A 189 0.54 -18.35 16.41
N ILE A 190 0.75 -17.04 16.68
CA ILE A 190 1.70 -16.21 15.93
C ILE A 190 3.11 -16.78 15.98
N GLY A 191 3.54 -17.26 17.16
CA GLY A 191 4.84 -17.89 17.32
C GLY A 191 4.94 -19.22 16.57
N ASN A 192 3.93 -20.07 16.64
CA ASN A 192 3.90 -21.33 15.90
C ASN A 192 3.87 -21.08 14.38
N TYR A 193 3.08 -20.10 13.93
CA TYR A 193 3.04 -19.72 12.53
C TYR A 193 4.38 -19.16 12.04
N LEU A 194 5.04 -18.31 12.85
CA LEU A 194 6.38 -17.80 12.57
C LEU A 194 7.37 -18.96 12.35
N LYS A 195 7.37 -19.96 13.23
CA LYS A 195 8.25 -21.13 13.13
C LYS A 195 8.02 -21.91 11.84
N VAL A 196 6.76 -22.22 11.53
CA VAL A 196 6.39 -22.91 10.27
C VAL A 196 6.84 -22.08 9.07
N SER A 197 6.54 -20.79 9.07
CA SER A 197 6.89 -19.90 7.97
C SER A 197 8.39 -19.80 7.74
N LEU A 198 9.17 -19.68 8.83
CA LEU A 198 10.64 -19.61 8.76
C LEU A 198 11.30 -20.94 8.40
N SER A 199 10.61 -22.08 8.60
CA SER A 199 11.13 -23.40 8.22
C SER A 199 10.75 -23.82 6.79
N THR A 200 9.80 -23.15 6.17
CA THR A 200 9.26 -23.57 4.86
C THR A 200 9.42 -22.54 3.75
N LYS A 201 9.74 -21.30 4.10
CA LYS A 201 9.82 -20.19 3.14
C LYS A 201 11.19 -19.53 3.19
N LEU A 202 11.57 -18.85 2.10
CA LEU A 202 12.75 -18.01 2.07
C LEU A 202 12.52 -16.73 2.86
N VAL A 203 13.46 -16.38 3.75
CA VAL A 203 13.35 -15.21 4.61
C VAL A 203 14.43 -14.18 4.27
N VAL A 204 14.01 -12.93 4.11
CA VAL A 204 14.91 -11.78 3.99
C VAL A 204 14.69 -10.86 5.20
N PHE A 205 15.70 -10.75 6.05
CA PHE A 205 15.74 -9.81 7.16
C PHE A 205 16.16 -8.43 6.67
N ILE A 206 15.40 -7.38 6.99
CA ILE A 206 15.69 -6.01 6.54
C ILE A 206 15.48 -5.04 7.70
N GLY A 207 16.40 -4.07 7.85
CA GLY A 207 16.28 -3.04 8.88
C GLY A 207 16.63 -3.50 10.29
N TYR A 208 17.33 -4.63 10.41
CA TYR A 208 17.87 -5.12 11.68
C TYR A 208 19.34 -4.77 11.85
N SER A 209 19.69 -4.36 13.07
CA SER A 209 21.07 -4.39 13.53
C SER A 209 21.35 -5.77 14.16
N PHE A 210 22.39 -6.47 13.71
CA PHE A 210 22.78 -7.74 14.30
C PHE A 210 23.31 -7.59 15.74
N GLN A 211 23.48 -6.37 16.21
CA GLN A 211 23.76 -6.08 17.62
C GLN A 211 22.48 -6.07 18.46
N ASP A 212 21.31 -6.07 17.82
CA ASP A 212 20.03 -6.14 18.49
C ASP A 212 19.91 -7.46 19.27
N ALA A 213 19.90 -7.36 20.58
CA ALA A 213 19.79 -8.51 21.48
C ALA A 213 18.49 -9.29 21.26
N ASP A 214 17.45 -8.59 20.79
CA ASP A 214 16.12 -9.14 20.57
C ASP A 214 16.07 -9.97 19.31
N PHE A 215 16.71 -9.51 18.25
CA PHE A 215 16.87 -10.30 17.02
C PHE A 215 17.67 -11.59 17.32
N LYS A 216 18.79 -11.48 18.02
CA LYS A 216 19.60 -12.64 18.40
C LYS A 216 18.80 -13.65 19.20
N ARG A 217 17.98 -13.20 20.13
CA ARG A 217 17.16 -14.08 20.98
C ARG A 217 16.04 -14.74 20.18
N LEU A 218 15.35 -14.00 19.32
CA LEU A 218 14.35 -14.57 18.43
C LEU A 218 14.96 -15.62 17.50
N TYR A 219 16.09 -15.29 16.87
CA TYR A 219 16.82 -16.18 16.00
C TYR A 219 17.33 -17.44 16.75
N SER A 220 17.81 -17.29 18.00
CA SER A 220 18.25 -18.43 18.79
C SER A 220 17.11 -19.39 19.14
N ILE A 221 15.91 -18.87 19.46
CA ILE A 221 14.71 -19.70 19.70
C ILE A 221 14.38 -20.53 18.46
N LEU A 222 14.45 -19.93 17.28
CA LEU A 222 14.19 -20.62 16.02
C LEU A 222 15.26 -21.67 15.73
N LYS A 223 16.53 -21.35 15.95
CA LYS A 223 17.65 -22.27 15.77
C LYS A 223 17.58 -23.44 16.74
N GLU A 224 17.18 -23.22 18.01
CA GLU A 224 17.00 -24.29 18.99
C GLU A 224 15.90 -25.28 18.59
N GLU A 225 14.80 -24.78 17.98
CA GLU A 225 13.66 -25.62 17.60
C GLU A 225 13.84 -26.29 16.23
N LEU A 226 14.44 -25.62 15.25
CA LEU A 226 14.59 -26.11 13.88
C LEU A 226 15.91 -26.87 13.68
N GLY A 227 16.95 -26.60 14.50
CA GLY A 227 18.24 -27.25 14.41
C GLY A 227 18.86 -27.12 13.01
N GLU A 228 19.23 -28.27 12.44
CA GLU A 228 19.78 -28.35 11.07
C GLU A 228 18.73 -28.15 9.95
N LEU A 229 17.45 -28.13 10.29
CA LEU A 229 16.35 -27.90 9.36
C LEU A 229 16.10 -26.40 9.12
N MET A 230 16.87 -25.53 9.78
CA MET A 230 16.74 -24.08 9.56
C MET A 230 17.18 -23.74 8.15
N PRO A 231 16.25 -23.21 7.29
CA PRO A 231 16.59 -22.89 5.92
C PRO A 231 17.56 -21.71 5.86
N HIS A 232 18.26 -21.62 4.74
CA HIS A 232 19.08 -20.46 4.42
C HIS A 232 18.23 -19.20 4.35
N SER A 233 18.79 -18.08 4.80
CA SER A 233 18.13 -16.79 4.86
C SER A 233 19.08 -15.70 4.36
N TYR A 234 18.52 -14.53 4.03
CA TYR A 234 19.30 -13.35 3.66
C TYR A 234 19.12 -12.23 4.68
N ILE A 235 20.11 -11.36 4.81
CA ILE A 235 20.00 -10.12 5.58
C ILE A 235 20.49 -8.94 4.77
N VAL A 236 19.61 -7.94 4.60
CA VAL A 236 19.94 -6.67 3.96
C VAL A 236 20.36 -5.69 5.04
N THR A 237 21.58 -5.16 4.93
CA THR A 237 22.18 -4.31 5.96
C THR A 237 23.25 -3.38 5.40
N LEU A 238 23.47 -2.24 6.06
CA LEU A 238 24.59 -1.32 5.79
C LEU A 238 25.87 -1.68 6.55
N ASP A 239 25.81 -2.66 7.48
CA ASP A 239 26.97 -3.09 8.26
C ASP A 239 27.88 -4.00 7.46
N LYS A 240 28.98 -3.43 6.92
CA LYS A 240 30.02 -4.17 6.15
C LYS A 240 30.76 -5.23 6.99
N ASN A 241 30.69 -5.18 8.31
CA ASN A 241 31.38 -6.10 9.20
C ASN A 241 30.46 -7.23 9.73
N ILE A 242 29.24 -7.31 9.25
CA ILE A 242 28.22 -8.24 9.73
C ILE A 242 28.69 -9.70 9.70
N ASN A 243 29.52 -10.10 8.75
CA ASN A 243 30.07 -11.45 8.63
C ASN A 243 30.78 -11.97 9.89
N LYS A 244 31.23 -11.06 10.78
CA LYS A 244 31.85 -11.45 12.07
C LYS A 244 30.84 -11.91 13.10
N ASN A 245 29.56 -11.61 12.88
CA ASN A 245 28.48 -11.76 13.86
C ASN A 245 27.43 -12.80 13.45
N ILE A 246 27.49 -13.31 12.22
CA ILE A 246 26.51 -14.25 11.67
C ILE A 246 27.14 -15.61 11.36
N ASP A 247 26.33 -16.66 11.36
CA ASP A 247 26.71 -17.96 10.81
C ASP A 247 26.48 -17.91 9.29
N SER A 248 27.56 -17.75 8.52
CA SER A 248 27.52 -17.62 7.07
C SER A 248 26.95 -18.84 6.33
N ARG A 249 26.80 -19.97 7.01
CA ARG A 249 26.15 -21.17 6.45
C ARG A 249 24.61 -21.04 6.44
N LEU A 250 24.06 -20.18 7.31
CA LEU A 250 22.63 -20.00 7.51
C LEU A 250 22.13 -18.65 6.99
N ILE A 251 23.00 -17.63 6.97
CA ILE A 251 22.60 -16.28 6.57
C ILE A 251 23.64 -15.68 5.61
N THR A 252 23.19 -15.23 4.45
CA THR A 252 24.00 -14.47 3.49
C THR A 252 23.66 -12.98 3.60
N PRO A 253 24.63 -12.09 3.84
CA PRO A 253 24.41 -10.66 3.86
C PRO A 253 24.41 -10.07 2.46
N ILE A 254 23.49 -9.13 2.25
CA ILE A 254 23.44 -8.22 1.10
C ILE A 254 23.69 -6.82 1.65
N ILE A 255 24.83 -6.22 1.24
CA ILE A 255 25.26 -4.95 1.81
C ILE A 255 24.70 -3.81 0.98
N THR A 256 23.54 -3.30 1.38
CA THR A 256 22.86 -2.15 0.76
C THR A 256 21.76 -1.61 1.67
N ASP A 257 21.15 -0.48 1.24
CA ASP A 257 19.94 0.07 1.89
C ASP A 257 18.72 -0.82 1.61
N GLY A 258 17.87 -1.00 2.63
CA GLY A 258 16.66 -1.85 2.52
C GLY A 258 15.66 -1.35 1.48
N THR A 259 15.48 -0.03 1.35
CA THR A 259 14.60 0.56 0.34
C THR A 259 15.15 0.32 -1.08
N TYR A 260 16.47 0.50 -1.25
CA TYR A 260 17.12 0.24 -2.53
C TYR A 260 17.07 -1.23 -2.92
N PHE A 261 17.17 -2.14 -1.95
CA PHE A 261 16.97 -3.58 -2.18
C PHE A 261 15.58 -3.88 -2.75
N ILE A 262 14.52 -3.38 -2.11
CA ILE A 262 13.13 -3.60 -2.57
C ILE A 262 12.88 -2.92 -3.91
N HIS A 263 13.38 -1.70 -4.12
CA HIS A 263 13.32 -1.01 -5.39
C HIS A 263 13.95 -1.82 -6.53
N THR A 264 15.13 -2.40 -6.29
CA THR A 264 15.81 -3.24 -7.30
C THR A 264 15.02 -4.52 -7.58
N LEU A 265 14.48 -5.19 -6.55
CA LEU A 265 13.64 -6.36 -6.71
C LEU A 265 12.37 -6.03 -7.52
N LYS A 266 11.70 -4.91 -7.21
CA LYS A 266 10.53 -4.42 -7.96
C LYS A 266 10.85 -4.24 -9.43
N ASN A 267 11.96 -3.58 -9.77
CA ASN A 267 12.35 -3.32 -11.16
C ASN A 267 12.61 -4.62 -11.93
N ILE A 268 13.28 -5.60 -11.32
CA ILE A 268 13.46 -6.91 -11.93
C ILE A 268 12.10 -7.57 -12.23
N LEU A 269 11.16 -7.53 -11.30
CA LEU A 269 9.83 -8.11 -11.50
C LEU A 269 9.02 -7.38 -12.59
N ILE A 270 9.25 -6.08 -12.79
CA ILE A 270 8.68 -5.31 -13.91
C ILE A 270 9.32 -5.74 -15.24
N GLU A 271 10.65 -5.85 -15.29
CA GLU A 271 11.39 -6.31 -16.48
C GLU A 271 10.97 -7.72 -16.90
N GLU A 272 10.77 -8.62 -15.93
CA GLU A 272 10.25 -9.97 -16.12
C GLU A 272 8.73 -10.01 -16.44
N LYS A 273 8.05 -8.85 -16.49
CA LYS A 273 6.60 -8.71 -16.76
C LYS A 273 5.72 -9.42 -15.73
N VAL A 274 6.21 -9.65 -14.54
CA VAL A 274 5.46 -10.18 -13.40
C VAL A 274 4.63 -9.08 -12.75
N LEU A 275 5.17 -7.86 -12.70
CA LEU A 275 4.47 -6.65 -12.24
C LEU A 275 4.21 -5.72 -13.43
N MET A 276 3.15 -4.94 -13.32
CA MET A 276 2.93 -3.80 -14.21
C MET A 276 3.88 -2.66 -13.83
N ASP A 277 4.25 -1.87 -14.84
CA ASP A 277 5.14 -0.71 -14.68
C ASP A 277 4.51 0.39 -13.82
N ASP A 278 5.32 1.11 -13.05
CA ASP A 278 4.89 2.22 -12.18
C ASP A 278 4.29 3.41 -12.96
N SER A 279 4.42 3.45 -14.29
CA SER A 279 3.79 4.49 -15.12
C SER A 279 2.27 4.54 -14.98
N ILE A 280 1.64 3.46 -14.53
CA ILE A 280 0.19 3.44 -14.25
C ILE A 280 -0.20 4.47 -13.17
N ASP A 281 0.69 4.78 -12.23
CA ASP A 281 0.48 5.83 -11.22
C ASP A 281 0.36 7.20 -11.88
N LEU A 282 1.32 7.51 -12.75
CA LEU A 282 1.32 8.76 -13.52
C LEU A 282 0.09 8.86 -14.43
N TYR A 283 -0.28 7.75 -15.08
CA TYR A 283 -1.46 7.72 -15.95
C TYR A 283 -2.73 8.02 -15.15
N ALA A 284 -2.88 7.44 -13.96
CA ALA A 284 -4.02 7.71 -13.10
C ALA A 284 -4.14 9.18 -12.72
N GLU A 285 -3.04 9.80 -12.30
CA GLU A 285 -3.02 11.20 -11.87
C GLU A 285 -3.32 12.16 -13.03
N LEU A 286 -2.65 11.97 -14.18
CA LEU A 286 -2.89 12.80 -15.37
C LEU A 286 -4.32 12.67 -15.89
N MET A 287 -4.84 11.44 -15.95
CA MET A 287 -6.17 11.21 -16.48
C MET A 287 -7.26 11.69 -15.53
N LEU A 288 -7.00 11.64 -14.21
CA LEU A 288 -7.91 12.21 -13.21
C LEU A 288 -8.06 13.72 -13.40
N GLU A 289 -6.97 14.46 -13.51
CA GLU A 289 -7.00 15.90 -13.77
C GLU A 289 -7.77 16.24 -15.06
N VAL A 290 -7.55 15.46 -16.12
CA VAL A 290 -8.23 15.67 -17.41
C VAL A 290 -9.73 15.42 -17.28
N ILE A 291 -10.16 14.30 -16.68
CA ILE A 291 -11.59 13.98 -16.59
C ILE A 291 -12.33 14.91 -15.66
N GLU A 292 -11.74 15.34 -14.54
CA GLU A 292 -12.33 16.34 -13.65
C GLU A 292 -12.62 17.64 -14.38
N ASN A 293 -11.67 18.14 -15.16
CA ASN A 293 -11.84 19.35 -15.97
C ASN A 293 -12.93 19.18 -17.04
N ILE A 294 -12.98 18.04 -17.70
CA ILE A 294 -14.00 17.74 -18.72
C ILE A 294 -15.38 17.63 -18.06
N HIS A 295 -15.49 16.91 -16.96
CA HIS A 295 -16.73 16.73 -16.22
C HIS A 295 -17.30 18.08 -15.75
N TYR A 296 -16.46 18.89 -15.10
CA TYR A 296 -16.84 20.24 -14.69
C TYR A 296 -17.33 21.10 -15.88
N LYS A 297 -16.63 21.02 -17.02
CA LYS A 297 -17.01 21.79 -18.24
C LYS A 297 -18.35 21.31 -18.79
N VAL A 298 -18.60 20.01 -18.84
CA VAL A 298 -19.88 19.45 -19.30
C VAL A 298 -21.01 19.92 -18.37
N MET A 299 -20.81 19.85 -17.05
CA MET A 299 -21.83 20.26 -16.05
C MET A 299 -22.14 21.77 -16.10
N SER A 300 -21.13 22.60 -16.28
CA SER A 300 -21.29 24.05 -16.28
C SER A 300 -21.99 24.58 -17.56
N GLU A 301 -21.74 23.93 -18.73
CA GLU A 301 -22.23 24.42 -20.02
C GLU A 301 -23.50 23.72 -20.53
N LEU A 302 -23.86 22.55 -19.99
CA LEU A 302 -24.96 21.72 -20.49
C LEU A 302 -25.84 21.20 -19.33
N LYS A 303 -26.82 22.00 -18.96
CA LYS A 303 -27.75 21.66 -17.88
C LYS A 303 -28.64 20.48 -18.26
N ILE A 304 -28.79 19.47 -17.39
CA ILE A 304 -29.65 18.31 -17.63
C ILE A 304 -31.11 18.67 -17.83
N SER A 305 -31.59 19.75 -17.23
CA SER A 305 -32.95 20.30 -17.43
C SER A 305 -33.22 20.74 -18.86
N GLU A 306 -32.19 21.24 -19.55
CA GLU A 306 -32.31 21.72 -20.95
C GLU A 306 -31.95 20.61 -21.95
N TYR A 307 -31.00 19.75 -21.59
CA TYR A 307 -30.41 18.70 -22.43
C TYR A 307 -30.40 17.34 -21.72
N PRO A 308 -31.55 16.65 -21.66
CA PRO A 308 -31.64 15.35 -20.98
C PRO A 308 -30.56 14.35 -21.36
N ASN A 309 -30.14 14.32 -22.64
CA ASN A 309 -29.09 13.42 -23.14
C ASN A 309 -27.74 13.51 -22.43
N VAL A 310 -27.53 14.54 -21.61
CA VAL A 310 -26.28 14.74 -20.85
C VAL A 310 -26.21 13.86 -19.62
N LEU A 311 -27.35 13.40 -19.08
CA LEU A 311 -27.40 12.61 -17.86
C LEU A 311 -26.53 11.35 -17.93
N TYR A 312 -26.56 10.64 -19.08
CA TYR A 312 -25.74 9.43 -19.26
C TYR A 312 -24.26 9.76 -19.45
N THR A 313 -23.93 10.95 -19.93
CA THR A 313 -22.55 11.42 -19.98
C THR A 313 -22.02 11.65 -18.56
N TYR A 314 -22.85 12.25 -17.69
CA TYR A 314 -22.46 12.40 -16.28
C TYR A 314 -22.22 11.04 -15.63
N ALA A 315 -23.17 10.11 -15.74
CA ALA A 315 -23.01 8.77 -15.18
C ALA A 315 -21.76 8.03 -15.72
N TYR A 316 -21.47 8.18 -17.01
CA TYR A 316 -20.26 7.63 -17.62
C TYR A 316 -18.98 8.25 -17.02
N GLN A 317 -18.95 9.58 -16.92
CA GLN A 317 -17.80 10.30 -16.39
C GLN A 317 -17.59 10.01 -14.90
N ASP A 318 -18.66 9.86 -14.12
CA ASP A 318 -18.61 9.38 -12.74
C ASP A 318 -17.96 7.98 -12.66
N GLY A 319 -18.30 7.08 -13.59
CA GLY A 319 -17.69 5.77 -13.68
C GLY A 319 -16.17 5.83 -13.92
N VAL A 320 -15.71 6.70 -14.82
CA VAL A 320 -14.27 6.92 -15.06
C VAL A 320 -13.59 7.47 -13.82
N LEU A 321 -14.18 8.52 -13.21
CA LEU A 321 -13.67 9.14 -11.98
C LEU A 321 -13.54 8.11 -10.84
N ASP A 322 -14.58 7.31 -10.63
CA ASP A 322 -14.59 6.29 -9.58
C ASP A 322 -13.53 5.20 -9.80
N ALA A 323 -13.27 4.81 -11.06
CA ALA A 323 -12.20 3.86 -11.38
C ALA A 323 -10.82 4.43 -11.01
N LEU A 324 -10.56 5.69 -11.35
CA LEU A 324 -9.30 6.38 -11.05
C LEU A 324 -9.13 6.64 -9.55
N HIS A 325 -10.15 7.15 -8.87
CA HIS A 325 -10.12 7.38 -7.42
C HIS A 325 -9.92 6.07 -6.65
N ARG A 326 -10.57 4.99 -7.09
CA ARG A 326 -10.40 3.68 -6.48
C ARG A 326 -8.98 3.15 -6.65
N PHE A 327 -8.38 3.33 -7.82
CA PHE A 327 -6.98 3.02 -8.04
C PHE A 327 -6.10 3.77 -7.04
N ILE A 328 -6.18 5.10 -6.99
CA ILE A 328 -5.37 5.95 -6.11
C ILE A 328 -5.50 5.51 -4.65
N LYS A 329 -6.71 5.16 -4.23
CA LYS A 329 -6.98 4.72 -2.85
C LYS A 329 -6.46 3.32 -2.54
N LEU A 330 -6.46 2.41 -3.50
CA LEU A 330 -6.18 0.99 -3.28
C LEU A 330 -4.87 0.51 -3.90
N LYS A 331 -4.12 1.36 -4.62
CA LYS A 331 -2.83 0.99 -5.23
C LYS A 331 -1.85 0.41 -4.22
N CYS A 332 -1.92 0.86 -2.96
CA CYS A 332 -1.11 0.35 -1.87
C CYS A 332 -1.27 -1.15 -1.60
N THR A 333 -2.37 -1.78 -2.02
CA THR A 333 -2.54 -3.24 -1.86
C THR A 333 -1.69 -4.07 -2.83
N GLY A 334 -1.19 -3.45 -3.91
CA GLY A 334 -0.48 -4.11 -4.99
C GLY A 334 -1.39 -4.81 -6.02
N ASP A 335 -2.70 -4.92 -5.76
CA ASP A 335 -3.63 -5.67 -6.63
C ASP A 335 -3.72 -5.09 -8.04
N TYR A 336 -3.56 -3.78 -8.20
CA TYR A 336 -3.59 -3.09 -9.49
C TYR A 336 -2.32 -3.29 -10.32
N TYR A 337 -1.22 -3.74 -9.71
CA TYR A 337 0.01 -4.07 -10.44
C TYR A 337 0.02 -5.51 -10.96
N ASN A 338 -1.04 -6.28 -10.67
CA ASN A 338 -1.26 -7.61 -11.23
C ASN A 338 -2.18 -7.53 -12.46
N ARG A 339 -1.60 -7.59 -13.65
CA ARG A 339 -2.34 -7.53 -14.93
C ARG A 339 -3.48 -8.58 -15.01
N ASN A 340 -3.32 -9.72 -14.36
CA ASN A 340 -4.33 -10.78 -14.40
C ASN A 340 -5.64 -10.42 -13.70
N ASN A 341 -5.60 -9.52 -12.70
CA ASN A 341 -6.79 -9.10 -11.98
C ASN A 341 -7.79 -8.37 -12.88
N TYR A 342 -7.30 -7.63 -13.88
CA TYR A 342 -8.15 -6.83 -14.76
C TYR A 342 -9.12 -7.70 -15.57
N SER A 343 -8.70 -8.87 -16.03
CA SER A 343 -9.59 -9.78 -16.77
C SER A 343 -10.77 -10.25 -15.91
N GLY A 344 -10.52 -10.54 -14.64
CA GLY A 344 -11.56 -10.88 -13.66
C GLY A 344 -12.52 -9.72 -13.42
N TRP A 345 -12.00 -8.54 -13.13
CA TRP A 345 -12.80 -7.34 -12.89
C TRP A 345 -13.64 -6.97 -14.11
N LEU A 346 -13.04 -6.91 -15.30
CA LEU A 346 -13.76 -6.56 -16.53
C LEU A 346 -14.88 -7.57 -16.83
N ASN A 347 -14.67 -8.87 -16.58
CA ASN A 347 -15.72 -9.89 -16.78
C ASN A 347 -16.91 -9.66 -15.84
N VAL A 348 -16.67 -9.36 -14.56
CA VAL A 348 -17.74 -9.08 -13.60
C VAL A 348 -18.58 -7.88 -14.04
N TYR A 349 -17.92 -6.78 -14.42
CA TYR A 349 -18.61 -5.59 -14.92
C TYR A 349 -19.33 -5.84 -16.26
N TYR A 350 -18.78 -6.67 -17.14
CA TYR A 350 -19.44 -7.05 -18.39
C TYR A 350 -20.75 -7.81 -18.15
N GLU A 351 -20.78 -8.77 -17.23
CA GLU A 351 -22.02 -9.48 -16.87
C GLU A 351 -23.03 -8.54 -16.19
N ALA A 352 -22.57 -7.71 -15.27
CA ALA A 352 -23.42 -6.69 -14.65
C ALA A 352 -24.04 -5.75 -15.71
N ARG A 353 -23.24 -5.29 -16.68
CA ARG A 353 -23.73 -4.47 -17.78
C ARG A 353 -24.86 -5.15 -18.58
N LYS A 354 -24.71 -6.43 -18.89
CA LYS A 354 -25.74 -7.20 -19.60
C LYS A 354 -27.07 -7.23 -18.85
N GLU A 355 -26.99 -7.44 -17.52
CA GLU A 355 -28.16 -7.41 -16.65
C GLU A 355 -28.83 -6.03 -16.65
N LYS A 356 -28.04 -4.96 -16.53
CA LYS A 356 -28.55 -3.58 -16.52
C LYS A 356 -29.20 -3.20 -17.86
N VAL A 357 -28.67 -3.67 -18.99
CA VAL A 357 -29.30 -3.49 -20.29
C VAL A 357 -30.67 -4.20 -20.35
N ARG A 358 -30.76 -5.47 -19.88
CA ARG A 358 -32.01 -6.23 -19.83
C ARG A 358 -33.06 -5.58 -18.95
N SER A 359 -32.65 -5.05 -17.81
CA SER A 359 -33.52 -4.36 -16.85
C SER A 359 -33.79 -2.89 -17.22
N LYS A 360 -33.27 -2.42 -18.36
CA LYS A 360 -33.42 -1.03 -18.87
C LYS A 360 -32.93 0.04 -17.90
N LYS A 361 -31.93 -0.29 -17.10
CA LYS A 361 -31.22 0.64 -16.19
C LYS A 361 -30.07 1.32 -16.94
N TYR A 362 -30.41 2.18 -17.89
CA TYR A 362 -29.47 2.73 -18.84
C TYR A 362 -28.41 3.65 -18.20
N GLN A 363 -28.73 4.26 -17.08
CA GLN A 363 -27.82 5.08 -16.29
C GLN A 363 -26.69 4.22 -15.69
N ASP A 364 -27.07 3.06 -15.10
CA ASP A 364 -26.12 2.10 -14.59
C ASP A 364 -25.21 1.55 -15.71
N VAL A 365 -25.79 1.37 -16.93
CA VAL A 365 -25.00 0.94 -18.09
C VAL A 365 -23.95 1.97 -18.46
N ALA A 366 -24.32 3.25 -18.50
CA ALA A 366 -23.40 4.34 -18.82
C ALA A 366 -22.27 4.43 -17.78
N TYR A 367 -22.60 4.30 -16.49
CA TYR A 367 -21.63 4.26 -15.39
C TYR A 367 -20.65 3.09 -15.55
N ILE A 368 -21.17 1.88 -15.81
CA ILE A 368 -20.32 0.67 -15.99
C ILE A 368 -19.41 0.84 -17.21
N ASP A 369 -19.91 1.39 -18.32
CA ASP A 369 -19.09 1.67 -19.50
C ASP A 369 -17.96 2.66 -19.17
N GLY A 370 -18.24 3.69 -18.37
CA GLY A 370 -17.24 4.62 -17.86
C GLY A 370 -16.21 3.95 -16.96
N TYR A 371 -16.67 3.18 -15.99
CA TYR A 371 -15.79 2.49 -15.04
C TYR A 371 -14.86 1.49 -15.74
N THR A 372 -15.38 0.70 -16.68
CA THR A 372 -14.57 -0.26 -17.44
C THR A 372 -13.57 0.42 -18.37
N ASN A 373 -13.93 1.56 -18.99
CA ASN A 373 -12.99 2.37 -19.75
C ASN A 373 -11.92 2.99 -18.83
N GLY A 374 -12.29 3.44 -17.63
CA GLY A 374 -11.34 3.88 -16.61
C GLY A 374 -10.33 2.80 -16.21
N LEU A 375 -10.78 1.55 -16.04
CA LEU A 375 -9.87 0.41 -15.81
C LEU A 375 -8.96 0.18 -17.03
N GLY A 376 -9.44 0.43 -18.25
CA GLY A 376 -8.67 0.33 -19.48
C GLY A 376 -7.45 1.27 -19.54
N ILE A 377 -7.48 2.40 -18.82
CA ILE A 377 -6.36 3.34 -18.74
C ILE A 377 -5.08 2.66 -18.24
N PHE A 378 -5.22 1.71 -17.33
CA PHE A 378 -4.08 1.00 -16.75
C PHE A 378 -3.54 -0.12 -17.65
N LEU A 379 -4.22 -0.46 -18.72
CA LEU A 379 -3.86 -1.56 -19.63
C LEU A 379 -3.16 -1.10 -20.90
N VAL A 380 -3.04 0.22 -21.11
CA VAL A 380 -2.32 0.77 -22.26
C VAL A 380 -0.81 0.56 -22.10
N ASP A 381 -0.15 0.27 -23.20
CA ASP A 381 1.30 0.11 -23.20
C ASP A 381 2.04 1.46 -23.35
N ASN A 382 1.33 2.49 -23.82
CA ASN A 382 1.90 3.82 -24.04
C ASN A 382 0.86 4.92 -23.74
N ILE A 383 1.30 5.98 -23.06
CA ILE A 383 0.48 7.18 -22.75
C ILE A 383 -0.14 7.83 -24.01
N GLU A 384 0.51 7.70 -25.17
CA GLU A 384 0.00 8.25 -26.44
C GLU A 384 -1.37 7.65 -26.84
N GLU A 385 -1.67 6.42 -26.40
CA GLU A 385 -2.95 5.77 -26.65
C GLU A 385 -4.10 6.45 -25.91
N LEU A 386 -3.80 7.09 -24.77
CA LEU A 386 -4.78 7.81 -23.98
C LEU A 386 -5.31 9.08 -24.67
N LYS A 387 -4.66 9.57 -25.72
CA LYS A 387 -5.16 10.66 -26.57
C LYS A 387 -6.50 10.34 -27.22
N TYR A 388 -6.78 9.05 -27.41
CA TYR A 388 -8.01 8.57 -28.03
C TYR A 388 -9.03 8.10 -27.00
N PHE A 389 -8.84 8.40 -25.74
CA PHE A 389 -9.76 8.01 -24.68
C PHE A 389 -11.14 8.63 -24.91
N PRO A 390 -12.25 7.84 -24.78
CA PRO A 390 -13.60 8.31 -25.08
C PRO A 390 -14.19 9.17 -23.94
N TRP A 391 -13.82 10.43 -23.88
CA TRP A 391 -14.24 11.35 -22.81
C TRP A 391 -15.73 11.67 -22.79
N TYR A 392 -16.40 11.56 -23.95
CA TYR A 392 -17.80 11.95 -24.15
C TYR A 392 -18.64 10.77 -24.51
N TYR A 393 -19.71 10.57 -23.79
CA TYR A 393 -20.61 9.43 -23.95
C TYR A 393 -22.00 9.89 -24.35
N ILE A 394 -22.59 9.22 -25.33
CA ILE A 394 -24.00 9.40 -25.71
C ILE A 394 -24.62 8.01 -25.89
N TYR A 395 -25.58 7.68 -25.05
CA TYR A 395 -26.21 6.37 -25.08
C TYR A 395 -26.84 6.03 -26.45
N GLY A 396 -26.40 4.93 -27.05
CA GLY A 396 -26.85 4.47 -28.36
C GLY A 396 -26.16 5.12 -29.56
N SER A 397 -25.24 6.07 -29.37
CA SER A 397 -24.36 6.57 -30.43
C SER A 397 -23.27 5.55 -30.75
N LYS A 398 -22.96 5.40 -32.03
CA LYS A 398 -21.79 4.64 -32.51
C LYS A 398 -20.68 5.56 -33.00
N LYS A 399 -20.84 6.87 -32.84
CA LYS A 399 -19.89 7.86 -33.34
C LYS A 399 -18.85 8.15 -32.27
N ASP A 400 -17.59 8.09 -32.64
CA ASP A 400 -16.49 8.60 -31.83
C ASP A 400 -16.55 10.13 -31.80
N ILE A 401 -16.62 10.68 -30.60
CA ILE A 401 -16.72 12.13 -30.37
C ILE A 401 -15.32 12.63 -30.00
N LYS A 402 -14.76 13.50 -30.84
CA LYS A 402 -13.37 13.90 -30.78
C LYS A 402 -13.09 14.94 -29.69
N ASP A 403 -14.00 15.92 -29.53
CA ASP A 403 -13.80 17.03 -28.61
C ASP A 403 -15.13 17.59 -28.07
N PHE A 404 -15.01 18.50 -27.12
CA PHE A 404 -16.16 19.13 -26.48
C PHE A 404 -17.05 19.94 -27.47
N LYS A 405 -16.48 20.55 -28.47
CA LYS A 405 -17.23 21.35 -29.47
C LYS A 405 -18.14 20.44 -30.27
N GLU A 406 -17.63 19.31 -30.73
CA GLU A 406 -18.42 18.31 -31.44
C GLU A 406 -19.50 17.71 -30.52
N TYR A 407 -19.14 17.32 -29.27
CA TYR A 407 -20.09 16.83 -28.28
C TYR A 407 -21.23 17.84 -28.05
N LYS A 408 -20.90 19.08 -27.72
CA LYS A 408 -21.85 20.17 -27.48
C LYS A 408 -22.79 20.39 -28.68
N SER A 409 -22.27 20.31 -29.90
CA SER A 409 -23.08 20.46 -31.12
C SER A 409 -24.10 19.32 -31.23
N ILE A 410 -23.68 18.07 -30.95
CA ILE A 410 -24.57 16.91 -31.01
C ILE A 410 -25.67 17.02 -29.94
N ILE A 411 -25.32 17.37 -28.71
CA ILE A 411 -26.28 17.53 -27.62
C ILE A 411 -27.30 18.63 -27.91
N LYS A 412 -26.84 19.77 -28.37
CA LYS A 412 -27.73 20.90 -28.72
C LYS A 412 -28.63 20.64 -29.90
N SER A 413 -28.28 19.71 -30.81
CA SER A 413 -29.14 19.26 -31.89
C SER A 413 -30.38 18.49 -31.41
N LYS A 414 -30.43 18.12 -30.14
CA LYS A 414 -31.49 17.31 -29.52
C LYS A 414 -31.77 15.99 -30.26
N LYS A 415 -30.77 15.43 -30.97
CA LYS A 415 -30.89 14.19 -31.67
C LYS A 415 -31.03 13.02 -30.67
N ILE A 416 -32.05 12.20 -30.90
CA ILE A 416 -32.33 11.03 -30.09
C ILE A 416 -31.69 9.80 -30.76
N PHE A 417 -30.68 9.18 -30.12
CA PHE A 417 -29.99 7.99 -30.60
C PHE A 417 -30.66 6.70 -30.12
N HIS A 418 -31.27 6.73 -28.92
CA HIS A 418 -31.98 5.58 -28.35
C HIS A 418 -33.25 6.04 -27.63
N LYS A 419 -34.41 5.85 -28.26
CA LYS A 419 -35.71 6.37 -27.78
C LYS A 419 -36.07 5.89 -26.36
N GLY A 420 -35.81 4.60 -26.05
CA GLY A 420 -36.10 4.06 -24.72
C GLY A 420 -35.27 4.68 -23.61
N ALA A 421 -33.97 4.89 -23.85
CA ALA A 421 -33.07 5.56 -22.92
C ALA A 421 -33.48 7.00 -22.74
N TYR A 422 -33.71 7.75 -23.82
CA TYR A 422 -34.18 9.13 -23.76
C TYR A 422 -35.43 9.32 -22.90
N ASN A 423 -36.44 8.48 -23.12
CA ASN A 423 -37.68 8.55 -22.32
C ASN A 423 -37.43 8.21 -20.84
N ASN A 424 -36.47 7.37 -20.53
CA ASN A 424 -36.09 7.06 -19.17
C ASN A 424 -35.38 8.25 -18.49
N GLU A 425 -34.47 8.92 -19.22
CA GLU A 425 -33.82 10.16 -18.76
C GLU A 425 -34.85 11.25 -18.38
N VAL A 426 -35.77 11.54 -19.29
CA VAL A 426 -36.82 12.55 -19.05
C VAL A 426 -37.62 12.21 -17.79
N LYS A 427 -37.96 10.93 -17.58
CA LYS A 427 -38.66 10.48 -16.37
C LYS A 427 -37.79 10.61 -15.11
N LEU A 428 -36.50 10.35 -15.20
CA LEU A 428 -35.59 10.50 -14.07
C LEU A 428 -35.46 11.95 -13.68
N ILE A 429 -35.22 12.82 -14.66
CA ILE A 429 -35.09 14.26 -14.46
C ILE A 429 -36.37 14.87 -13.89
N SER A 430 -37.55 14.44 -14.36
CA SER A 430 -38.84 14.94 -13.84
C SER A 430 -39.09 14.56 -12.35
N LYS A 431 -38.42 13.52 -11.84
CA LYS A 431 -38.48 13.11 -10.44
C LYS A 431 -37.44 13.81 -9.56
N MET A 432 -36.40 14.36 -10.17
CA MET A 432 -35.39 15.13 -9.47
C MET A 432 -36.02 16.49 -9.12
N LYS A 433 -36.07 16.86 -7.84
CA LYS A 433 -36.36 18.23 -7.41
C LYS A 433 -35.16 19.09 -7.75
N ILE A 434 -35.13 19.60 -8.98
CA ILE A 434 -34.09 20.53 -9.41
C ILE A 434 -34.54 21.90 -8.91
N ASP A 435 -34.12 22.28 -7.73
CA ASP A 435 -34.17 23.66 -7.29
C ASP A 435 -33.22 24.49 -8.17
N GLU A 436 -33.51 25.77 -8.42
CA GLU A 436 -32.83 26.63 -9.41
C GLU A 436 -31.34 26.93 -9.11
N GLY A 437 -30.74 26.32 -8.09
CA GLY A 437 -29.36 26.44 -7.71
C GLY A 437 -28.70 25.07 -7.56
N ASP A 438 -27.67 24.80 -8.34
CA ASP A 438 -26.61 23.80 -8.14
C ASP A 438 -27.04 22.36 -7.77
N TYR A 439 -27.83 21.71 -8.63
CA TYR A 439 -27.98 20.26 -8.53
C TYR A 439 -26.76 19.55 -9.11
N ILE A 440 -25.94 18.99 -8.23
CA ILE A 440 -24.83 18.10 -8.60
C ILE A 440 -25.40 16.68 -8.72
N TYR A 441 -25.53 16.20 -9.96
CA TYR A 441 -25.82 14.79 -10.20
C TYR A 441 -24.56 13.98 -10.00
N GLN A 442 -24.63 12.92 -9.17
CA GLN A 442 -23.57 11.93 -9.00
C GLN A 442 -24.20 10.53 -9.00
N HIS A 443 -23.65 9.65 -9.79
CA HIS A 443 -24.06 8.25 -9.82
C HIS A 443 -23.50 7.52 -8.59
N THR A 444 -24.32 6.69 -7.95
CA THR A 444 -23.84 5.86 -6.83
C THR A 444 -22.90 4.77 -7.36
N PRO A 445 -21.69 4.62 -6.80
CA PRO A 445 -20.78 3.58 -7.22
C PRO A 445 -21.36 2.17 -7.10
N TYR A 446 -21.12 1.33 -8.10
CA TYR A 446 -21.34 -0.12 -8.01
C TYR A 446 -20.03 -0.81 -7.67
N LEU A 447 -20.02 -1.53 -6.55
CA LEU A 447 -18.92 -2.40 -6.15
C LEU A 447 -19.34 -3.85 -6.43
N TYR A 448 -18.58 -4.49 -7.30
CA TYR A 448 -18.67 -5.92 -7.54
C TYR A 448 -17.37 -6.60 -7.13
#